data_30939343abeeaefa0786f621e033ac93
#
_entry.id   30939343abeeaefa0786f621e033ac93
#
_cell.length_a   1.000
_cell.length_b   1.000
_cell.length_c   1.000
_cell.angle_alpha   90.00
_cell.angle_beta   90.00
_cell.angle_gamma   90.00
#
_symmetry.space_group_name_H-M   'P 1'
#
loop_
_entity.id
_entity.type
_entity.pdbx_description
1 polymer ?
#
loop_
_entity_poly.entity_id
_entity_poly.type
_entity_poly.pdbx_seq_one_letter_code
_entity_poly.pdbx_strand_id
1 'polypeptide(L)'
;IPSTQKTQTVLSNHELNGTDVVQNNKVRHVLGANKQKRKPKNPIKFKIQLNAEQKEAKAVILQNAITILTGKAGSGKTLVACQVALDQYFTKDIERIVIVRSTVSKEDIGFLPGDLFEKMEPFMAPIIGNMHLLYKKEKIDTMLKDGVISIVPIGFMRGRTFVDSCIIVDEAQNVTDEQLEMILSRLGKGSKMI
;
A
#
# COMPACT_ATOMS: atom_id res chain seq x y z
N ILE A 1 30.19 -15.64 28.01
CA ILE A 1 28.83 -15.34 28.46
C ILE A 1 28.84 -13.90 29.01
N PRO A 2 28.11 -12.97 28.47
CA PRO A 2 27.04 -12.29 29.20
C PRO A 2 25.81 -12.03 28.31
N SER A 3 24.72 -12.40 28.80
CA SER A 3 23.45 -11.79 29.23
C SER A 3 22.85 -10.70 28.35
N THR A 4 21.75 -11.08 27.77
CA THR A 4 20.72 -10.29 27.06
C THR A 4 20.11 -9.23 27.99
N GLN A 5 20.21 -7.95 27.65
CA GLN A 5 19.38 -6.90 28.28
C GLN A 5 18.21 -6.56 27.36
N LYS A 6 17.01 -6.85 27.86
CA LYS A 6 15.74 -6.32 27.34
C LYS A 6 15.57 -4.90 27.80
N THR A 7 15.49 -3.95 26.87
CA THR A 7 15.14 -2.58 27.16
C THR A 7 13.61 -2.45 27.17
N GLN A 8 13.03 -2.37 28.35
CA GLN A 8 11.66 -1.93 28.56
C GLN A 8 11.69 -0.40 28.76
N THR A 9 11.03 0.32 27.87
CA THR A 9 10.80 1.75 28.06
C THR A 9 9.47 1.90 28.80
N VAL A 10 9.55 2.31 30.07
CA VAL A 10 8.41 2.70 30.90
C VAL A 10 8.18 4.19 30.71
N LEU A 11 7.03 4.57 30.19
CA LEU A 11 6.57 5.94 30.19
C LEU A 11 5.82 6.21 31.49
N SER A 12 6.35 7.10 32.32
CA SER A 12 5.75 7.56 33.58
C SER A 12 4.60 8.51 33.31
N ASN A 13 3.48 8.26 33.98
CA ASN A 13 2.33 9.16 34.09
C ASN A 13 2.72 10.38 34.91
N HIS A 14 2.56 11.58 34.35
CA HIS A 14 2.48 12.81 35.13
C HIS A 14 1.02 13.22 35.20
N GLU A 15 0.50 13.19 36.43
CA GLU A 15 -0.77 13.79 36.82
C GLU A 15 -0.64 15.33 36.79
N LEU A 16 -1.57 15.96 36.12
CA LEU A 16 -1.84 17.39 36.33
C LEU A 16 -3.31 17.55 36.69
N ASN A 17 -3.52 17.86 37.95
CA ASN A 17 -4.77 18.37 38.54
C ASN A 17 -5.01 19.81 38.08
N GLY A 18 -6.23 20.17 37.79
CA GLY A 18 -6.61 21.58 37.62
C GLY A 18 -7.97 21.80 36.95
N THR A 19 -9.04 21.71 37.75
CA THR A 19 -10.27 22.51 37.77
C THR A 19 -11.00 22.94 36.52
N ASP A 20 -12.18 22.36 36.38
CA ASP A 20 -13.49 22.90 35.95
C ASP A 20 -13.57 24.09 34.99
N VAL A 21 -14.06 23.84 33.78
CA VAL A 21 -15.14 24.63 33.20
C VAL A 21 -16.04 23.69 32.39
N VAL A 22 -17.25 23.48 32.91
CA VAL A 22 -18.36 22.84 32.22
C VAL A 22 -18.83 23.75 31.09
N GLN A 23 -18.66 23.37 29.84
CA GLN A 23 -19.49 23.83 28.74
C GLN A 23 -19.91 22.66 27.87
N ASN A 24 -21.22 22.44 27.90
CA ASN A 24 -21.96 21.51 27.08
C ASN A 24 -21.73 21.78 25.58
N ASN A 25 -20.78 21.08 24.98
CA ASN A 25 -20.76 20.88 23.53
C ASN A 25 -21.03 19.40 23.25
N LYS A 26 -22.30 19.08 22.91
CA LYS A 26 -22.67 17.83 22.27
C LYS A 26 -21.87 17.70 20.98
N VAL A 27 -20.70 17.10 21.05
CA VAL A 27 -20.03 16.56 19.87
C VAL A 27 -20.91 15.39 19.40
N ARG A 28 -21.73 15.66 18.39
CA ARG A 28 -22.39 14.59 17.64
C ARG A 28 -21.30 13.77 16.98
N HIS A 29 -20.92 12.66 17.60
CA HIS A 29 -20.26 11.59 16.89
C HIS A 29 -21.19 11.16 15.74
N VAL A 30 -20.93 11.66 14.56
CA VAL A 30 -21.44 11.03 13.34
C VAL A 30 -20.67 9.72 13.23
N LEU A 31 -21.17 8.71 13.91
CA LEU A 31 -20.82 7.33 13.63
C LEU A 31 -21.22 7.09 12.18
N GLY A 32 -20.27 7.25 11.28
CA GLY A 32 -20.45 6.83 9.89
C GLY A 32 -20.95 5.40 9.92
N ALA A 33 -22.16 5.21 9.40
CA ALA A 33 -22.78 3.90 9.28
C ALA A 33 -21.75 2.96 8.65
N ASN A 34 -21.33 1.95 9.41
CA ASN A 34 -20.41 0.91 8.99
C ASN A 34 -21.13 0.13 7.88
N LYS A 35 -21.09 0.61 6.64
CA LYS A 35 -21.60 -0.12 5.48
C LYS A 35 -20.78 -1.38 5.42
N GLN A 36 -21.32 -2.49 5.93
CA GLN A 36 -20.73 -3.81 5.75
C GLN A 36 -20.49 -4.00 4.25
N LYS A 37 -19.25 -3.89 3.83
CA LYS A 37 -18.82 -4.11 2.45
C LYS A 37 -19.22 -5.56 2.12
N ARG A 38 -20.21 -5.76 1.22
CA ARG A 38 -20.65 -7.09 0.84
C ARG A 38 -19.50 -7.80 0.12
N LYS A 39 -18.92 -8.80 0.77
CA LYS A 39 -17.88 -9.64 0.15
C LYS A 39 -18.47 -10.43 -1.02
N PRO A 40 -17.72 -10.62 -2.10
CA PRO A 40 -18.18 -11.42 -3.23
C PRO A 40 -18.46 -12.85 -2.77
N LYS A 41 -19.57 -13.44 -3.26
CA LYS A 41 -20.01 -14.81 -2.90
C LYS A 41 -19.02 -15.89 -3.36
N ASN A 42 -18.25 -15.63 -4.42
CA ASN A 42 -17.30 -16.59 -4.99
C ASN A 42 -15.87 -16.07 -4.84
N PRO A 43 -14.90 -16.94 -4.49
CA PRO A 43 -13.49 -16.57 -4.45
C PRO A 43 -13.02 -16.19 -5.85
N ILE A 44 -12.15 -15.19 -5.91
CA ILE A 44 -11.56 -14.72 -7.16
C ILE A 44 -10.55 -15.77 -7.64
N LYS A 45 -10.67 -16.14 -8.90
CA LYS A 45 -9.74 -17.07 -9.54
C LYS A 45 -8.67 -16.29 -10.30
N PHE A 46 -7.45 -16.31 -9.78
CA PHE A 46 -6.28 -15.82 -10.49
C PHE A 46 -5.78 -16.87 -11.48
N LYS A 47 -5.20 -16.39 -12.61
CA LYS A 47 -4.63 -17.28 -13.64
C LYS A 47 -3.39 -18.03 -13.14
N ILE A 48 -2.58 -17.37 -12.28
CA ILE A 48 -1.35 -17.92 -11.72
C ILE A 48 -1.61 -18.40 -10.29
N GLN A 49 -1.17 -19.64 -10.02
CA GLN A 49 -1.18 -20.21 -8.68
C GLN A 49 0.15 -19.92 -7.99
N LEU A 50 0.08 -19.45 -6.76
CA LEU A 50 1.26 -19.21 -5.93
C LEU A 50 1.86 -20.54 -5.45
N ASN A 51 3.19 -20.62 -5.40
CA ASN A 51 3.91 -21.72 -4.75
C ASN A 51 3.79 -21.62 -3.22
N ALA A 52 4.41 -22.57 -2.48
CA ALA A 52 4.30 -22.63 -1.02
C ALA A 52 4.85 -21.38 -0.34
N GLU A 53 6.07 -20.93 -0.69
CA GLU A 53 6.71 -19.74 -0.13
C GLU A 53 5.92 -18.46 -0.43
N GLN A 54 5.41 -18.34 -1.64
CA GLN A 54 4.58 -17.19 -2.06
C GLN A 54 3.23 -17.16 -1.32
N LYS A 55 2.66 -18.33 -1.00
CA LYS A 55 1.44 -18.43 -0.17
C LYS A 55 1.70 -18.00 1.26
N GLU A 56 2.85 -18.38 1.81
CA GLU A 56 3.30 -17.93 3.13
C GLU A 56 3.50 -16.41 3.15
N ALA A 57 4.24 -15.87 2.18
CA ALA A 57 4.41 -14.42 2.03
C ALA A 57 3.05 -13.69 1.93
N LYS A 58 2.10 -14.22 1.15
CA LYS A 58 0.72 -13.70 1.08
C LYS A 58 0.05 -13.68 2.46
N ALA A 59 0.19 -14.74 3.25
CA ALA A 59 -0.41 -14.83 4.58
C ALA A 59 0.18 -13.76 5.52
N VAL A 60 1.50 -13.57 5.50
CA VAL A 60 2.19 -12.52 6.28
C VAL A 60 1.72 -11.13 5.86
N ILE A 61 1.62 -10.85 4.56
CA ILE A 61 1.13 -9.56 4.06
C ILE A 61 -0.28 -9.29 4.58
N LEU A 62 -1.17 -10.28 4.55
CA LEU A 62 -2.55 -10.09 4.96
C LEU A 62 -2.69 -9.77 6.46
N GLN A 63 -1.77 -10.24 7.30
CA GLN A 63 -1.79 -10.03 8.76
C GLN A 63 -1.17 -8.71 9.21
N ASN A 64 -0.31 -8.09 8.38
CA ASN A 64 0.46 -6.92 8.77
C ASN A 64 0.08 -5.67 7.96
N ALA A 65 0.15 -4.50 8.59
CA ALA A 65 -0.08 -3.22 7.91
C ALA A 65 1.08 -2.86 6.97
N ILE A 66 2.30 -3.23 7.34
CA ILE A 66 3.52 -3.01 6.54
C ILE A 66 4.26 -4.33 6.45
N THR A 67 4.65 -4.71 5.24
CA THR A 67 5.42 -5.94 4.99
C THR A 67 6.52 -5.68 3.98
N ILE A 68 7.74 -6.10 4.28
CA ILE A 68 8.87 -6.03 3.38
C ILE A 68 9.12 -7.42 2.79
N LEU A 69 9.05 -7.54 1.47
CA LEU A 69 9.36 -8.76 0.74
C LEU A 69 10.81 -8.75 0.29
N THR A 70 11.60 -9.68 0.78
CA THR A 70 12.99 -9.89 0.37
C THR A 70 13.12 -11.18 -0.44
N GLY A 71 14.14 -11.29 -1.27
CA GLY A 71 14.42 -12.50 -2.05
C GLY A 71 15.13 -12.21 -3.36
N LYS A 72 15.60 -13.26 -4.02
CA LYS A 72 16.32 -13.19 -5.29
C LYS A 72 15.48 -12.53 -6.39
N ALA A 73 16.14 -11.95 -7.39
CA ALA A 73 15.45 -11.51 -8.61
C ALA A 73 14.69 -12.67 -9.23
N GLY A 74 13.49 -12.40 -9.77
CA GLY A 74 12.64 -13.44 -10.38
C GLY A 74 11.88 -14.33 -9.40
N SER A 75 12.01 -14.16 -8.08
CA SER A 75 11.25 -14.96 -7.08
C SER A 75 9.74 -14.65 -7.04
N GLY A 76 9.29 -13.63 -7.79
CA GLY A 76 7.88 -13.27 -7.89
C GLY A 76 7.38 -12.32 -6.80
N LYS A 77 8.25 -11.56 -6.13
CA LYS A 77 7.88 -10.59 -5.09
C LYS A 77 6.78 -9.62 -5.55
N THR A 78 7.03 -8.94 -6.68
CA THR A 78 6.08 -8.00 -7.28
C THR A 78 4.78 -8.70 -7.70
N LEU A 79 4.86 -9.94 -8.21
CA LEU A 79 3.68 -10.73 -8.56
C LEU A 79 2.81 -11.03 -7.34
N VAL A 80 3.41 -11.44 -6.21
CA VAL A 80 2.69 -11.71 -4.95
C VAL A 80 2.04 -10.42 -4.43
N ALA A 81 2.78 -9.31 -4.41
CA ALA A 81 2.25 -8.01 -3.99
C ALA A 81 1.05 -7.58 -4.84
N CYS A 82 1.16 -7.69 -6.17
CA CYS A 82 0.05 -7.42 -7.10
C CYS A 82 -1.15 -8.34 -6.86
N GLN A 83 -0.92 -9.64 -6.62
CA GLN A 83 -2.02 -10.57 -6.36
C GLN A 83 -2.74 -10.25 -5.07
N VAL A 84 -2.02 -9.91 -4.00
CA VAL A 84 -2.63 -9.51 -2.71
C VAL A 84 -3.44 -8.23 -2.89
N ALA A 85 -2.89 -7.22 -3.56
CA ALA A 85 -3.59 -5.96 -3.78
C ALA A 85 -4.88 -6.14 -4.59
N LEU A 86 -4.84 -6.93 -5.67
CA LEU A 86 -6.02 -7.26 -6.47
C LEU A 86 -7.06 -8.05 -5.66
N ASP A 87 -6.60 -9.04 -4.87
CA ASP A 87 -7.48 -9.84 -4.01
C ASP A 87 -8.23 -8.94 -3.02
N GLN A 88 -7.52 -8.08 -2.28
CA GLN A 88 -8.10 -7.14 -1.33
C GLN A 88 -9.06 -6.13 -1.99
N TYR A 89 -8.75 -5.65 -3.18
CA TYR A 89 -9.66 -4.78 -3.92
C TYR A 89 -10.95 -5.52 -4.32
N PHE A 90 -10.83 -6.72 -4.85
CA PHE A 90 -12.00 -7.49 -5.27
C PHE A 90 -12.85 -7.99 -4.09
N THR A 91 -12.23 -8.25 -2.93
CA THR A 91 -12.94 -8.56 -1.69
C THR A 91 -13.49 -7.31 -1.00
N LYS A 92 -13.21 -6.12 -1.55
CA LYS A 92 -13.62 -4.82 -1.02
C LYS A 92 -13.04 -4.50 0.36
N ASP A 93 -11.89 -5.06 0.67
CA ASP A 93 -11.15 -4.73 1.88
C ASP A 93 -10.41 -3.39 1.71
N ILE A 94 -10.06 -3.03 0.45
CA ILE A 94 -9.50 -1.74 0.05
C ILE A 94 -10.30 -1.13 -1.12
N GLU A 95 -10.10 0.17 -1.37
CA GLU A 95 -10.73 0.90 -2.46
C GLU A 95 -9.77 1.22 -3.62
N ARG A 96 -8.47 1.27 -3.34
CA ARG A 96 -7.44 1.68 -4.32
C ARG A 96 -6.18 0.84 -4.20
N ILE A 97 -5.46 0.76 -5.31
CA ILE A 97 -4.12 0.19 -5.40
C ILE A 97 -3.20 1.31 -5.84
N VAL A 98 -2.21 1.62 -5.02
CA VAL A 98 -1.23 2.67 -5.30
C VAL A 98 0.13 2.02 -5.50
N ILE A 99 0.73 2.23 -6.66
CA ILE A 99 2.05 1.71 -6.98
C ILE A 99 3.03 2.86 -6.91
N VAL A 100 4.04 2.72 -6.05
CA VAL A 100 5.13 3.68 -5.89
C VAL A 100 6.37 3.07 -6.50
N ARG A 101 6.99 3.77 -7.44
CA ARG A 101 8.25 3.33 -8.03
C ARG A 101 9.37 4.30 -7.68
N SER A 102 10.41 3.76 -7.08
CA SER A 102 11.54 4.54 -6.54
C SER A 102 12.50 5.05 -7.61
N THR A 103 12.56 4.37 -8.76
CA THR A 103 13.52 4.67 -9.83
C THR A 103 13.10 5.82 -10.74
N VAL A 104 11.96 6.46 -10.47
CA VAL A 104 11.44 7.56 -11.30
C VAL A 104 11.59 8.87 -10.54
N SER A 105 12.61 9.64 -10.88
CA SER A 105 12.80 10.99 -10.36
C SER A 105 11.91 12.01 -11.09
N LYS A 106 11.77 13.22 -10.52
CA LYS A 106 11.08 14.31 -11.22
C LYS A 106 11.83 14.75 -12.47
N GLU A 107 13.14 14.65 -12.43
CA GLU A 107 14.02 14.97 -13.55
C GLU A 107 13.78 14.00 -14.72
N ASP A 108 13.73 12.70 -14.44
CA ASP A 108 13.46 11.66 -15.46
C ASP A 108 12.14 11.92 -16.19
N ILE A 109 11.09 12.28 -15.43
CA ILE A 109 9.78 12.60 -15.98
C ILE A 109 9.82 13.91 -16.79
N GLY A 110 10.65 14.89 -16.39
CA GLY A 110 10.78 16.20 -17.05
C GLY A 110 11.30 16.10 -18.47
N PHE A 111 12.19 15.13 -18.76
CA PHE A 111 12.82 14.97 -20.07
C PHE A 111 12.00 14.15 -21.09
N LEU A 112 10.98 13.42 -20.65
CA LEU A 112 10.17 12.61 -21.55
C LEU A 112 9.07 13.45 -22.22
N PRO A 113 8.77 13.24 -23.52
CA PRO A 113 7.66 13.90 -24.20
C PRO A 113 6.33 13.31 -23.74
N GLY A 114 5.25 14.08 -23.86
CA GLY A 114 3.89 13.65 -23.55
C GLY A 114 3.37 14.13 -22.20
N ASP A 115 2.17 13.66 -21.85
CA ASP A 115 1.59 13.91 -20.53
C ASP A 115 2.23 13.04 -19.42
N LEU A 116 1.84 13.25 -18.17
CA LEU A 116 2.41 12.51 -17.04
C LEU A 116 2.20 10.99 -17.15
N PHE A 117 1.06 10.57 -17.69
CA PHE A 117 0.72 9.16 -17.84
C PHE A 117 1.59 8.51 -18.93
N GLU A 118 1.70 9.15 -20.10
CA GLU A 118 2.55 8.69 -21.21
C GLU A 118 4.02 8.60 -20.78
N LYS A 119 4.50 9.59 -20.01
CA LYS A 119 5.86 9.59 -19.46
C LYS A 119 6.10 8.45 -18.46
N MET A 120 5.07 8.05 -17.74
CA MET A 120 5.15 6.96 -16.76
C MET A 120 5.02 5.56 -17.38
N GLU A 121 4.47 5.44 -18.59
CA GLU A 121 4.16 4.16 -19.23
C GLU A 121 5.34 3.16 -19.25
N PRO A 122 6.58 3.53 -19.65
CA PRO A 122 7.71 2.61 -19.65
C PRO A 122 8.04 2.04 -18.26
N PHE A 123 7.84 2.85 -17.23
CA PHE A 123 8.09 2.44 -15.84
C PHE A 123 6.94 1.59 -15.26
N MET A 124 5.75 1.71 -15.84
CA MET A 124 4.56 0.99 -15.43
C MET A 124 4.46 -0.41 -16.04
N ALA A 125 4.97 -0.58 -17.24
CA ALA A 125 4.79 -1.79 -18.05
C ALA A 125 5.13 -3.10 -17.29
N PRO A 126 6.22 -3.24 -16.50
CA PRO A 126 6.51 -4.47 -15.78
C PRO A 126 5.47 -4.83 -14.72
N ILE A 127 4.93 -3.83 -14.00
CA ILE A 127 3.95 -4.04 -12.93
C ILE A 127 2.58 -4.34 -13.53
N ILE A 128 2.18 -3.58 -14.53
CA ILE A 128 0.93 -3.81 -15.26
C ILE A 128 0.98 -5.18 -15.96
N GLY A 129 2.12 -5.56 -16.51
CA GLY A 129 2.36 -6.89 -17.06
C GLY A 129 2.09 -8.01 -16.04
N ASN A 130 2.59 -7.87 -14.81
CA ASN A 130 2.29 -8.81 -13.73
C ASN A 130 0.79 -8.87 -13.41
N MET A 131 0.09 -7.73 -13.40
CA MET A 131 -1.35 -7.70 -13.17
C MET A 131 -2.14 -8.38 -14.31
N HIS A 132 -1.73 -8.18 -15.57
CA HIS A 132 -2.33 -8.86 -16.73
C HIS A 132 -2.09 -10.38 -16.71
N LEU A 133 -0.93 -10.82 -16.19
CA LEU A 133 -0.67 -12.24 -15.97
C LEU A 133 -1.59 -12.83 -14.90
N LEU A 134 -1.93 -12.06 -13.88
CA LEU A 134 -2.79 -12.49 -12.78
C LEU A 134 -4.27 -12.49 -13.13
N TYR A 135 -4.74 -11.49 -13.86
CA TYR A 135 -6.17 -11.29 -14.10
C TYR A 135 -6.48 -10.88 -15.56
N LYS A 136 -7.77 -10.67 -15.85
CA LYS A 136 -8.23 -10.28 -17.20
C LYS A 136 -7.70 -8.88 -17.54
N LYS A 137 -7.05 -8.74 -18.68
CA LYS A 137 -6.43 -7.51 -19.16
C LYS A 137 -7.43 -6.36 -19.20
N GLU A 138 -8.60 -6.58 -19.79
CA GLU A 138 -9.65 -5.55 -19.96
C GLU A 138 -10.10 -4.99 -18.60
N LYS A 139 -10.12 -5.86 -17.57
CA LYS A 139 -10.49 -5.41 -16.21
C LYS A 139 -9.40 -4.57 -15.57
N ILE A 140 -8.13 -4.96 -15.72
CA ILE A 140 -6.99 -4.18 -15.21
C ILE A 140 -6.93 -2.82 -15.93
N ASP A 141 -7.10 -2.79 -17.24
CA ASP A 141 -7.09 -1.55 -18.04
C ASP A 141 -8.24 -0.61 -17.61
N THR A 142 -9.41 -1.16 -17.33
CA THR A 142 -10.53 -0.39 -16.76
C THR A 142 -10.17 0.18 -15.40
N MET A 143 -9.57 -0.62 -14.50
CA MET A 143 -9.17 -0.17 -13.16
C MET A 143 -8.11 0.96 -13.21
N LEU A 144 -7.23 0.93 -14.22
CA LEU A 144 -6.28 2.03 -14.47
C LEU A 144 -7.01 3.29 -14.93
N LYS A 145 -7.91 3.19 -15.90
CA LYS A 145 -8.71 4.32 -16.40
C LYS A 145 -9.58 4.95 -15.32
N ASP A 146 -10.18 4.12 -14.48
CA ASP A 146 -11.04 4.56 -13.36
C ASP A 146 -10.24 5.10 -12.17
N GLY A 147 -8.90 5.08 -12.22
CA GLY A 147 -8.02 5.54 -11.14
C GLY A 147 -8.04 4.65 -9.89
N VAL A 148 -8.56 3.43 -10.00
CA VAL A 148 -8.50 2.40 -8.95
C VAL A 148 -7.06 1.92 -8.77
N ILE A 149 -6.35 1.71 -9.88
CA ILE A 149 -4.91 1.50 -9.89
C ILE A 149 -4.27 2.82 -10.29
N SER A 150 -3.41 3.35 -9.44
CA SER A 150 -2.66 4.56 -9.70
C SER A 150 -1.17 4.32 -9.49
N ILE A 151 -0.35 4.93 -10.34
CA ILE A 151 1.10 4.88 -10.21
C ILE A 151 1.56 6.28 -9.84
N VAL A 152 2.29 6.35 -8.74
CA VAL A 152 2.71 7.60 -8.14
C VAL A 152 4.24 7.60 -8.06
N PRO A 153 4.92 8.47 -8.79
CA PRO A 153 6.35 8.67 -8.59
C PRO A 153 6.61 9.11 -7.16
N ILE A 154 7.72 8.66 -6.59
CA ILE A 154 8.05 8.90 -5.18
C ILE A 154 8.02 10.40 -4.82
N GLY A 155 8.47 11.26 -5.73
CA GLY A 155 8.48 12.71 -5.52
C GLY A 155 7.08 13.34 -5.40
N PHE A 156 6.02 12.65 -5.82
CA PHE A 156 4.63 13.11 -5.76
C PHE A 156 3.84 12.55 -4.58
N MET A 157 4.49 11.81 -3.69
CA MET A 157 3.84 11.27 -2.49
C MET A 157 3.69 12.29 -1.35
N ARG A 158 4.50 13.35 -1.37
CA ARG A 158 4.47 14.38 -0.32
C ARG A 158 3.07 15.02 -0.20
N GLY A 159 2.60 15.24 1.02
CA GLY A 159 1.30 15.85 1.30
C GLY A 159 0.08 14.97 1.04
N ARG A 160 0.26 13.71 0.64
CA ARG A 160 -0.83 12.76 0.47
C ARG A 160 -0.93 11.83 1.67
N THR A 161 -2.14 11.39 1.97
CA THR A 161 -2.43 10.29 2.90
C THR A 161 -3.31 9.30 2.15
N PHE A 162 -2.90 8.05 2.12
CA PHE A 162 -3.64 6.99 1.43
C PHE A 162 -4.48 6.23 2.45
N VAL A 163 -5.78 6.28 2.28
CA VAL A 163 -6.78 5.63 3.13
C VAL A 163 -7.43 4.50 2.34
N ASP A 164 -7.77 3.39 3.01
CA ASP A 164 -8.40 2.20 2.41
C ASP A 164 -7.67 1.75 1.12
N SER A 165 -6.34 1.75 1.16
CA SER A 165 -5.50 1.53 -0.03
C SER A 165 -4.44 0.46 0.22
N CYS A 166 -4.09 -0.30 -0.83
CA CYS A 166 -2.88 -1.11 -0.84
C CYS A 166 -1.78 -0.36 -1.59
N ILE A 167 -0.70 -0.04 -0.91
CA ILE A 167 0.45 0.67 -1.45
C ILE A 167 1.54 -0.37 -1.74
N ILE A 168 1.96 -0.47 -2.99
CA ILE A 168 3.07 -1.33 -3.41
C ILE A 168 4.26 -0.42 -3.69
N VAL A 169 5.35 -0.58 -2.93
CA VAL A 169 6.61 0.13 -3.16
C VAL A 169 7.55 -0.79 -3.93
N ASP A 170 7.58 -0.62 -5.24
CA ASP A 170 8.41 -1.44 -6.11
C ASP A 170 9.85 -0.92 -6.17
N GLU A 171 10.84 -1.82 -6.24
CA GLU A 171 12.27 -1.52 -6.21
C GLU A 171 12.70 -0.72 -4.97
N ALA A 172 12.14 -1.09 -3.80
CA ALA A 172 12.36 -0.38 -2.52
C ALA A 172 13.83 -0.28 -2.10
N GLN A 173 14.73 -1.15 -2.61
CA GLN A 173 16.18 -1.05 -2.35
C GLN A 173 16.83 0.22 -2.91
N ASN A 174 16.17 0.92 -3.83
CA ASN A 174 16.64 2.17 -4.40
C ASN A 174 16.11 3.42 -3.66
N VAL A 175 15.35 3.22 -2.59
CA VAL A 175 14.77 4.30 -1.77
C VAL A 175 15.80 4.76 -0.73
N THR A 176 15.99 6.07 -0.59
CA THR A 176 16.80 6.63 0.50
C THR A 176 16.04 6.58 1.83
N ASP A 177 16.75 6.71 2.95
CA ASP A 177 16.13 6.71 4.28
C ASP A 177 15.07 7.82 4.42
N GLU A 178 15.35 9.02 3.93
CA GLU A 178 14.42 10.14 3.92
C GLU A 178 13.17 9.86 3.08
N GLN A 179 13.36 9.20 1.93
CA GLN A 179 12.25 8.80 1.07
C GLN A 179 11.42 7.70 1.73
N LEU A 180 12.07 6.75 2.42
CA LEU A 180 11.39 5.68 3.13
C LEU A 180 10.52 6.24 4.26
N GLU A 181 11.06 7.14 5.08
CA GLU A 181 10.31 7.82 6.14
C GLU A 181 9.11 8.57 5.56
N MET A 182 9.33 9.29 4.47
CA MET A 182 8.27 10.01 3.76
C MET A 182 7.17 9.05 3.28
N ILE A 183 7.52 7.90 2.67
CA ILE A 183 6.55 6.90 2.18
C ILE A 183 5.76 6.30 3.34
N LEU A 184 6.45 5.86 4.41
CA LEU A 184 5.83 5.23 5.57
C LEU A 184 4.81 6.15 6.24
N SER A 185 5.11 7.45 6.31
CA SER A 185 4.21 8.46 6.87
C SER A 185 2.95 8.72 6.03
N ARG A 186 2.84 8.14 4.84
CA ARG A 186 1.64 8.25 3.96
C ARG A 186 0.59 7.18 4.22
N LEU A 187 0.91 6.16 5.05
CA LEU A 187 -0.01 5.08 5.35
C LEU A 187 -1.18 5.58 6.20
N GLY A 188 -2.36 5.63 5.64
CA GLY A 188 -3.59 6.06 6.29
C GLY A 188 -4.42 4.88 6.84
N LYS A 189 -5.53 5.21 7.47
CA LYS A 189 -6.46 4.23 8.05
C LYS A 189 -6.94 3.22 7.00
N GLY A 190 -7.02 1.95 7.38
CA GLY A 190 -7.50 0.87 6.50
C GLY A 190 -6.55 0.52 5.35
N SER A 191 -5.34 1.10 5.33
CA SER A 191 -4.37 0.86 4.28
C SER A 191 -3.30 -0.14 4.68
N LYS A 192 -2.64 -0.68 3.65
CA LYS A 192 -1.57 -1.65 3.75
C LYS A 192 -0.42 -1.22 2.82
N MET A 193 0.82 -1.52 3.23
CA MET A 193 2.03 -1.26 2.43
C MET A 193 2.83 -2.56 2.26
N ILE A 194 3.30 -2.79 1.04
CA ILE A 194 4.09 -3.97 0.67
C ILE A 194 5.34 -3.49 -0.06
#